data_9c2277296c2d6359ac28a23b22f03a3a
#
_entry.id   9c2277296c2d6359ac28a23b22f03a3a
#
_cell.length_a   1.000
_cell.length_b   1.000
_cell.length_c   1.000
_cell.angle_alpha   90.00
_cell.angle_beta   90.00
_cell.angle_gamma   90.00
#
_symmetry.space_group_name_H-M   'P 1'
#
loop_
_entity.id
_entity.type
_entity.pdbx_description
1 polymer ?
#
loop_
_entity_poly.entity_id
_entity_poly.type
_entity_poly.pdbx_seq_one_letter_code
_entity_poly.pdbx_strand_id
1 'polypeptide(L)'
;FVGMKYTDYEAYTFKFTKDAEMEMDSDLRTGVLQKISKGVKSRKKGEPIRFVYDESMPKDLLKKLTHLLNVDKSDTRVAGGRYHNFKDLMKFPDCGRKDLKYPVWPPLFKSELNGMESLITLIRQKDRSLHYPYHSFDTFIRVLREAAISKEVKSIKMTLYRLAKDSKVVKALIAAARNGKKVTVIIELLARFDEASNI
;
A
#
# COMPACT_ATOMS: atom_id res chain seq x y z
N PHE A 1 10.00 1.10 -29.15
CA PHE A 1 10.95 0.56 -30.18
C PHE A 1 11.13 1.51 -31.38
N VAL A 2 10.60 2.74 -31.32
CA VAL A 2 10.78 3.73 -32.37
C VAL A 2 12.26 4.15 -32.41
N GLY A 3 12.91 3.96 -33.59
CA GLY A 3 14.32 4.30 -33.79
C GLY A 3 15.33 3.15 -33.67
N MET A 4 14.89 1.92 -33.37
CA MET A 4 15.76 0.74 -33.38
C MET A 4 15.93 0.21 -34.81
N LYS A 5 17.18 -0.13 -35.17
CA LYS A 5 17.55 -0.71 -36.51
C LYS A 5 17.25 -2.22 -36.62
N TYR A 6 16.38 -2.77 -35.77
CA TYR A 6 16.05 -4.19 -35.75
C TYR A 6 14.74 -4.43 -36.45
N THR A 7 14.70 -5.42 -37.34
CA THR A 7 13.51 -5.85 -38.08
C THR A 7 12.74 -6.94 -37.35
N ASP A 8 13.46 -7.73 -36.56
CA ASP A 8 12.89 -8.85 -35.81
C ASP A 8 13.19 -8.72 -34.30
N TYR A 9 12.26 -9.15 -33.47
CA TYR A 9 12.42 -9.19 -32.05
C TYR A 9 11.69 -10.38 -31.42
N GLU A 10 12.26 -10.90 -30.37
CA GLU A 10 11.64 -11.90 -29.51
C GLU A 10 11.52 -11.35 -28.11
N ALA A 11 10.48 -11.74 -27.39
CA ALA A 11 10.24 -11.28 -26.02
C ALA A 11 9.92 -12.47 -25.10
N TYR A 12 10.60 -12.51 -23.98
CA TYR A 12 10.46 -13.55 -22.98
C TYR A 12 10.15 -12.92 -21.62
N THR A 13 9.28 -13.56 -20.84
CA THR A 13 8.92 -13.05 -19.53
C THR A 13 9.76 -13.71 -18.42
N PHE A 14 10.06 -12.95 -17.39
CA PHE A 14 10.64 -13.48 -16.17
C PHE A 14 10.06 -12.76 -14.94
N LYS A 15 10.09 -13.44 -13.82
CA LYS A 15 9.73 -12.88 -12.52
C LYS A 15 10.85 -13.12 -11.53
N PHE A 16 11.28 -12.06 -10.90
CA PHE A 16 12.36 -12.04 -9.96
C PHE A 16 11.81 -11.66 -8.57
N THR A 17 11.97 -12.56 -7.60
CA THR A 17 11.55 -12.31 -6.22
C THR A 17 12.79 -12.17 -5.35
N LYS A 18 12.88 -11.07 -4.66
CA LYS A 18 13.95 -10.76 -3.70
C LYS A 18 13.47 -11.02 -2.28
N ASP A 19 14.41 -11.24 -1.37
CA ASP A 19 14.12 -11.21 0.04
C ASP A 19 13.54 -9.84 0.42
N ALA A 20 12.41 -9.88 1.09
CA ALA A 20 11.70 -8.69 1.57
C ALA A 20 11.86 -8.52 3.09
N GLU A 21 12.62 -9.38 3.75
CA GLU A 21 12.89 -9.23 5.17
C GLU A 21 13.77 -8.02 5.41
N MET A 22 13.45 -7.29 6.45
CA MET A 22 14.15 -6.09 6.84
C MET A 22 14.98 -6.41 8.08
N GLU A 23 16.28 -6.63 7.89
CA GLU A 23 17.20 -6.69 9.00
C GLU A 23 17.36 -5.31 9.62
N MET A 24 17.07 -5.21 10.92
CA MET A 24 17.34 -4.01 11.68
C MET A 24 18.76 -4.04 12.21
N ASP A 25 19.55 -3.07 11.83
CA ASP A 25 20.89 -2.86 12.34
C ASP A 25 20.86 -2.73 13.88
N SER A 26 21.67 -3.51 14.57
CA SER A 26 21.80 -3.53 16.03
C SER A 26 22.58 -2.32 16.58
N ASP A 27 23.09 -1.46 15.76
CA ASP A 27 23.84 -0.25 16.19
C ASP A 27 22.96 0.64 17.08
N LEU A 28 23.33 0.74 18.35
CA LEU A 28 22.63 1.55 19.36
C LEU A 28 22.78 3.07 19.16
N ARG A 29 23.70 3.52 18.32
CA ARG A 29 23.98 4.94 18.07
C ARG A 29 23.08 5.58 17.02
N THR A 30 22.47 4.77 16.18
CA THR A 30 21.61 5.24 15.09
C THR A 30 20.16 5.32 15.52
N GLY A 31 19.50 6.44 15.28
CA GLY A 31 18.07 6.62 15.62
C GLY A 31 17.16 5.63 14.89
N VAL A 32 16.06 5.20 15.55
CA VAL A 32 15.12 4.20 15.03
C VAL A 32 14.60 4.55 13.63
N LEU A 33 14.23 5.79 13.39
CA LEU A 33 13.76 6.26 12.06
C LEU A 33 14.80 6.07 10.97
N GLN A 34 16.07 6.37 11.28
CA GLN A 34 17.17 6.21 10.33
C GLN A 34 17.44 4.73 10.02
N LYS A 35 17.35 3.84 11.04
CA LYS A 35 17.48 2.41 10.87
C LYS A 35 16.40 1.86 9.95
N ILE A 36 15.14 2.22 10.19
CA ILE A 36 14.01 1.78 9.37
C ILE A 36 14.18 2.31 7.92
N SER A 37 14.52 3.57 7.75
CA SER A 37 14.76 4.18 6.42
C SER A 37 15.89 3.48 5.67
N LYS A 38 16.99 3.11 6.36
CA LYS A 38 18.10 2.34 5.80
C LYS A 38 17.67 0.92 5.44
N GLY A 39 16.92 0.25 6.31
CA GLY A 39 16.35 -1.08 6.07
C GLY A 39 15.39 -1.10 4.87
N VAL A 40 14.52 -0.10 4.72
CA VAL A 40 13.65 0.04 3.53
C VAL A 40 14.45 0.19 2.25
N LYS A 41 15.57 0.93 2.28
CA LYS A 41 16.47 1.08 1.13
C LYS A 41 17.24 -0.20 0.83
N SER A 42 17.68 -0.94 1.87
CA SER A 42 18.41 -2.20 1.71
C SER A 42 17.51 -3.32 1.14
N ARG A 43 16.22 -3.33 1.44
CA ARG A 43 15.24 -4.26 0.86
C ARG A 43 15.24 -4.24 -0.68
N LYS A 44 15.50 -3.09 -1.31
CA LYS A 44 15.63 -2.98 -2.77
C LYS A 44 16.87 -3.72 -3.30
N LYS A 45 17.87 -3.94 -2.46
CA LYS A 45 19.13 -4.65 -2.77
C LYS A 45 19.11 -6.10 -2.26
N GLY A 46 18.00 -6.55 -1.68
CA GLY A 46 17.85 -7.89 -1.12
C GLY A 46 18.28 -8.99 -2.09
N GLU A 47 18.79 -10.08 -1.54
CA GLU A 47 19.26 -11.24 -2.30
C GLU A 47 18.12 -11.91 -3.07
N PRO A 48 18.40 -12.46 -4.24
CA PRO A 48 17.44 -13.22 -5.01
C PRO A 48 17.02 -14.47 -4.26
N ILE A 49 15.71 -14.70 -4.11
CA ILE A 49 15.18 -15.96 -3.53
C ILE A 49 14.63 -16.86 -4.63
N ARG A 50 13.96 -16.29 -5.61
CA ARG A 50 13.28 -17.05 -6.66
C ARG A 50 13.31 -16.32 -7.98
N PHE A 51 13.67 -17.07 -9.02
CA PHE A 51 13.69 -16.61 -10.41
C PHE A 51 12.84 -17.56 -11.25
N VAL A 52 11.71 -17.05 -11.76
CA VAL A 52 10.83 -17.79 -12.68
C VAL A 52 11.01 -17.19 -14.05
N TYR A 53 11.18 -18.02 -15.08
CA TYR A 53 11.43 -17.59 -16.44
C TYR A 53 10.65 -18.42 -17.45
N ASP A 54 10.38 -17.83 -18.60
CA ASP A 54 9.77 -18.51 -19.75
C ASP A 54 10.69 -19.64 -20.22
N GLU A 55 10.20 -20.89 -20.20
CA GLU A 55 10.99 -22.07 -20.56
C GLU A 55 11.46 -22.06 -22.02
N SER A 56 10.78 -21.32 -22.90
CA SER A 56 11.18 -21.12 -24.29
C SER A 56 12.34 -20.12 -24.46
N MET A 57 12.78 -19.47 -23.39
CA MET A 57 13.89 -18.50 -23.43
C MET A 57 15.19 -19.16 -23.86
N PRO A 58 15.91 -18.61 -24.86
CA PRO A 58 17.22 -19.12 -25.29
C PRO A 58 18.21 -19.20 -24.13
N LYS A 59 19.00 -20.28 -24.09
CA LYS A 59 19.95 -20.54 -22.99
C LYS A 59 20.98 -19.43 -22.82
N ASP A 60 21.43 -18.84 -23.88
CA ASP A 60 22.42 -17.73 -23.82
C ASP A 60 21.78 -16.46 -23.24
N LEU A 61 20.53 -16.17 -23.58
CA LEU A 61 19.79 -15.05 -23.00
C LEU A 61 19.55 -15.29 -21.51
N LEU A 62 19.14 -16.50 -21.14
CA LEU A 62 18.96 -16.91 -19.74
C LEU A 62 20.26 -16.76 -18.96
N LYS A 63 21.40 -17.21 -19.50
CA LYS A 63 22.71 -17.08 -18.88
C LYS A 63 23.12 -15.62 -18.68
N LYS A 64 22.92 -14.77 -19.67
CA LYS A 64 23.20 -13.34 -19.58
C LYS A 64 22.31 -12.67 -18.51
N LEU A 65 21.02 -13.01 -18.50
CA LEU A 65 20.05 -12.44 -17.57
C LEU A 65 20.33 -12.84 -16.13
N THR A 66 20.60 -14.13 -15.87
CA THR A 66 20.95 -14.62 -14.53
C THR A 66 22.25 -14.00 -14.00
N HIS A 67 23.24 -13.82 -14.87
CA HIS A 67 24.47 -13.12 -14.51
C HIS A 67 24.22 -11.64 -14.17
N LEU A 68 23.43 -10.95 -14.99
CA LEU A 68 23.10 -9.52 -14.78
C LEU A 68 22.32 -9.29 -13.49
N LEU A 69 21.46 -10.24 -13.11
CA LEU A 69 20.61 -10.16 -11.91
C LEU A 69 21.27 -10.78 -10.68
N ASN A 70 22.51 -11.25 -10.78
CA ASN A 70 23.22 -11.97 -9.71
C ASN A 70 22.43 -13.16 -9.16
N VAL A 71 21.71 -13.90 -10.04
CA VAL A 71 21.01 -15.13 -9.70
C VAL A 71 22.00 -16.27 -9.80
N ASP A 72 22.40 -16.83 -8.68
CA ASP A 72 23.37 -17.93 -8.66
C ASP A 72 22.73 -19.32 -8.76
N LYS A 73 23.53 -20.39 -8.58
CA LYS A 73 23.05 -21.77 -8.64
C LYS A 73 22.29 -22.20 -7.39
N SER A 74 22.49 -21.51 -6.27
CA SER A 74 21.79 -21.77 -4.99
C SER A 74 20.38 -21.21 -5.00
N ASP A 75 20.13 -20.21 -5.85
CA ASP A 75 18.81 -19.59 -5.97
C ASP A 75 17.80 -20.52 -6.64
N THR A 76 16.55 -20.46 -6.22
CA THR A 76 15.48 -21.24 -6.82
C THR A 76 15.17 -20.74 -8.23
N ARG A 77 15.59 -21.49 -9.24
CA ARG A 77 15.27 -21.23 -10.65
C ARG A 77 14.17 -22.15 -11.11
N VAL A 78 13.10 -21.58 -11.63
CA VAL A 78 11.91 -22.31 -12.08
C VAL A 78 11.61 -21.96 -13.52
N ALA A 79 11.68 -22.96 -14.42
CA ALA A 79 11.13 -22.84 -15.75
C ALA A 79 9.60 -22.83 -15.66
N GLY A 80 8.96 -21.92 -16.36
CA GLY A 80 7.52 -21.75 -16.35
C GLY A 80 7.00 -21.39 -17.74
N GLY A 81 5.68 -21.31 -17.85
CA GLY A 81 5.06 -20.83 -19.09
C GLY A 81 5.30 -19.33 -19.29
N ARG A 82 4.94 -18.84 -20.46
CA ARG A 82 5.11 -17.45 -20.85
C ARG A 82 4.37 -16.47 -19.91
N TYR A 83 3.24 -16.87 -19.38
CA TYR A 83 2.41 -16.05 -18.47
C TYR A 83 2.36 -16.68 -17.08
N HIS A 84 3.37 -16.42 -16.28
CA HIS A 84 3.52 -17.02 -14.95
C HIS A 84 3.30 -16.05 -13.79
N ASN A 85 3.06 -14.75 -14.04
CA ASN A 85 2.78 -13.76 -13.01
C ASN A 85 1.27 -13.49 -12.91
N PHE A 86 0.53 -14.39 -12.28
CA PHE A 86 -0.95 -14.26 -12.15
C PHE A 86 -1.42 -12.97 -11.45
N LYS A 87 -0.55 -12.28 -10.74
CA LYS A 87 -0.86 -10.97 -10.17
C LYS A 87 -1.25 -9.94 -11.24
N ASP A 88 -0.73 -10.07 -12.44
CA ASP A 88 -1.04 -9.16 -13.54
C ASP A 88 -2.49 -9.28 -13.98
N LEU A 89 -3.11 -10.46 -13.77
CA LEU A 89 -4.53 -10.69 -14.05
C LEU A 89 -5.48 -9.90 -13.13
N MET A 90 -5.00 -9.38 -11.98
CA MET A 90 -5.81 -8.50 -11.13
C MET A 90 -6.18 -7.18 -11.82
N LYS A 91 -5.43 -6.79 -12.85
CA LYS A 91 -5.68 -5.60 -13.66
C LYS A 91 -6.14 -5.94 -15.07
N PHE A 92 -6.68 -7.14 -15.25
CA PHE A 92 -7.19 -7.56 -16.55
C PHE A 92 -8.27 -6.58 -17.03
N PRO A 93 -8.18 -6.08 -18.27
CA PRO A 93 -9.17 -5.12 -18.79
C PRO A 93 -10.54 -5.80 -18.90
N ASP A 94 -11.60 -5.03 -18.72
CA ASP A 94 -12.97 -5.58 -18.79
C ASP A 94 -13.45 -5.91 -20.20
N CYS A 95 -12.71 -5.47 -21.20
CA CYS A 95 -13.02 -5.71 -22.62
C CYS A 95 -14.49 -5.40 -22.99
N GLY A 96 -15.12 -4.48 -22.25
CA GLY A 96 -16.54 -4.14 -22.42
C GLY A 96 -17.54 -5.15 -21.84
N ARG A 97 -17.06 -6.25 -21.26
CA ARG A 97 -17.86 -7.35 -20.71
C ARG A 97 -18.26 -7.09 -19.27
N LYS A 98 -19.25 -6.24 -19.05
CA LYS A 98 -19.79 -5.91 -17.70
C LYS A 98 -20.43 -7.11 -17.02
N ASP A 99 -20.92 -8.07 -17.80
CA ASP A 99 -21.51 -9.33 -17.34
C ASP A 99 -20.52 -10.27 -16.64
N LEU A 100 -19.21 -10.09 -16.89
CA LEU A 100 -18.13 -10.85 -16.24
C LEU A 100 -17.60 -10.20 -14.96
N LYS A 101 -18.22 -9.13 -14.49
CA LYS A 101 -17.85 -8.46 -13.24
C LYS A 101 -18.92 -8.63 -12.18
N TYR A 102 -18.47 -8.81 -10.95
CA TYR A 102 -19.39 -8.74 -9.82
C TYR A 102 -20.02 -7.34 -9.72
N PRO A 103 -21.29 -7.24 -9.31
CA PRO A 103 -21.91 -5.95 -9.08
C PRO A 103 -21.15 -5.17 -8.01
N VAL A 104 -21.01 -3.87 -8.23
CA VAL A 104 -20.41 -2.98 -7.23
C VAL A 104 -21.39 -2.79 -6.09
N TRP A 105 -20.96 -3.08 -4.88
CA TRP A 105 -21.72 -2.86 -3.65
C TRP A 105 -21.20 -1.60 -2.99
N PRO A 106 -21.87 -0.44 -3.17
CA PRO A 106 -21.44 0.79 -2.52
C PRO A 106 -21.64 0.69 -1.00
N PRO A 107 -20.71 1.27 -0.21
CA PRO A 107 -20.90 1.31 1.23
C PRO A 107 -22.19 2.02 1.62
N LEU A 108 -22.87 1.48 2.63
CA LEU A 108 -24.13 2.02 3.13
C LEU A 108 -23.87 3.21 4.07
N PHE A 109 -24.75 4.20 3.99
CA PHE A 109 -24.81 5.25 5.00
C PHE A 109 -25.87 4.89 6.04
N LYS A 110 -25.51 4.98 7.32
CA LYS A 110 -26.49 4.90 8.39
C LYS A 110 -27.38 6.14 8.34
N SER A 111 -28.70 5.97 8.15
CA SER A 111 -29.65 7.07 8.03
C SER A 111 -29.57 8.06 9.18
N GLU A 112 -29.45 7.55 10.42
CA GLU A 112 -29.33 8.34 11.64
C GLU A 112 -28.03 9.20 11.73
N LEU A 113 -27.02 8.90 10.90
CA LEU A 113 -25.73 9.60 10.85
C LEU A 113 -25.53 10.37 9.54
N ASN A 114 -26.50 10.35 8.66
CA ASN A 114 -26.39 10.99 7.32
C ASN A 114 -27.10 12.36 7.25
N GLY A 115 -27.68 12.83 8.34
CA GLY A 115 -28.32 14.12 8.44
C GLY A 115 -27.34 15.30 8.44
N MET A 116 -27.89 16.53 8.51
CA MET A 116 -27.12 17.77 8.64
C MET A 116 -26.74 18.09 10.08
N GLU A 117 -27.19 17.28 11.04
CA GLU A 117 -26.89 17.46 12.45
C GLU A 117 -25.42 17.22 12.76
N SER A 118 -24.96 17.85 13.84
CA SER A 118 -23.63 17.63 14.41
C SER A 118 -23.44 16.17 14.80
N LEU A 119 -22.48 15.49 14.18
CA LEU A 119 -22.17 14.10 14.53
C LEU A 119 -21.58 13.99 15.94
N ILE A 120 -20.85 15.00 16.41
CA ILE A 120 -20.33 15.04 17.79
C ILE A 120 -21.49 15.10 18.79
N THR A 121 -22.50 15.91 18.50
CA THR A 121 -23.71 15.98 19.35
C THR A 121 -24.44 14.63 19.38
N LEU A 122 -24.64 13.99 18.24
CA LEU A 122 -25.27 12.67 18.16
C LEU A 122 -24.50 11.58 18.91
N ILE A 123 -23.17 11.61 18.84
CA ILE A 123 -22.30 10.64 19.52
C ILE A 123 -22.35 10.86 21.05
N ARG A 124 -22.49 12.11 21.52
CA ARG A 124 -22.63 12.42 22.96
C ARG A 124 -23.96 11.95 23.54
N GLN A 125 -25.01 11.84 22.71
CA GLN A 125 -26.32 11.39 23.16
C GLN A 125 -26.40 9.87 23.29
N LYS A 126 -25.73 9.13 22.40
CA LYS A 126 -25.80 7.66 22.33
C LYS A 126 -24.59 7.08 21.62
N ASP A 127 -24.13 5.92 22.06
CA ASP A 127 -23.11 5.14 21.39
C ASP A 127 -23.51 4.82 19.94
N ARG A 128 -22.56 4.97 19.01
CA ARG A 128 -22.75 4.74 17.60
C ARG A 128 -21.74 3.74 17.11
N SER A 129 -22.19 2.72 16.39
CA SER A 129 -21.33 1.70 15.80
C SER A 129 -21.35 1.78 14.26
N LEU A 130 -20.19 1.67 13.65
CA LEU A 130 -20.00 1.55 12.21
C LEU A 130 -19.24 0.27 11.91
N HIS A 131 -19.70 -0.47 10.90
CA HIS A 131 -19.10 -1.73 10.48
C HIS A 131 -18.47 -1.59 9.09
N TYR A 132 -17.15 -1.53 9.03
CA TYR A 132 -16.40 -1.42 7.78
C TYR A 132 -16.06 -2.79 7.19
N PRO A 133 -16.05 -2.92 5.86
CA PRO A 133 -16.24 -1.91 4.82
C PRO A 133 -17.70 -1.66 4.41
N TYR A 134 -18.67 -2.25 5.10
CA TYR A 134 -20.09 -2.18 4.71
C TYR A 134 -20.71 -0.82 4.95
N HIS A 135 -20.34 -0.14 6.03
CA HIS A 135 -20.71 1.26 6.23
C HIS A 135 -19.67 2.20 5.61
N SER A 136 -20.13 3.35 5.13
CA SER A 136 -19.25 4.36 4.56
C SER A 136 -18.27 4.93 5.57
N PHE A 137 -17.00 4.93 5.22
CA PHE A 137 -15.94 5.54 6.02
C PHE A 137 -16.03 7.07 6.03
N ASP A 138 -16.77 7.67 5.10
CA ASP A 138 -16.96 9.13 5.06
C ASP A 138 -17.67 9.66 6.31
N THR A 139 -18.50 8.85 6.99
CA THR A 139 -19.08 9.22 8.28
C THR A 139 -17.99 9.51 9.32
N PHE A 140 -16.98 8.64 9.42
CA PHE A 140 -15.85 8.85 10.31
C PHE A 140 -15.01 10.08 9.91
N ILE A 141 -14.80 10.27 8.61
CA ILE A 141 -14.11 11.48 8.11
C ILE A 141 -14.87 12.75 8.48
N ARG A 142 -16.21 12.74 8.42
CA ARG A 142 -17.05 13.86 8.85
C ARG A 142 -16.86 14.17 10.34
N VAL A 143 -16.84 13.15 11.21
CA VAL A 143 -16.56 13.34 12.66
C VAL A 143 -15.20 14.02 12.86
N LEU A 144 -14.16 13.58 12.18
CA LEU A 144 -12.82 14.20 12.28
C LEU A 144 -12.81 15.65 11.78
N ARG A 145 -13.48 15.93 10.67
CA ARG A 145 -13.59 17.29 10.12
C ARG A 145 -14.36 18.21 11.07
N GLU A 146 -15.45 17.72 11.63
CA GLU A 146 -16.23 18.47 12.61
C GLU A 146 -15.39 18.72 13.86
N ALA A 147 -14.68 17.70 14.37
CA ALA A 147 -13.76 17.86 15.49
C ALA A 147 -12.65 18.89 15.22
N ALA A 148 -12.18 18.98 13.97
CA ALA A 148 -11.15 19.95 13.60
C ALA A 148 -11.61 21.42 13.73
N ILE A 149 -12.90 21.71 13.54
CA ILE A 149 -13.44 23.06 13.57
C ILE A 149 -14.24 23.39 14.84
N SER A 150 -14.77 22.39 15.55
CA SER A 150 -15.59 22.59 16.75
C SER A 150 -14.79 23.26 17.88
N LYS A 151 -15.34 24.32 18.47
CA LYS A 151 -14.74 25.02 19.62
C LYS A 151 -14.71 24.16 20.89
N GLU A 152 -15.60 23.18 21.01
CA GLU A 152 -15.69 22.27 22.15
C GLU A 152 -14.57 21.23 22.18
N VAL A 153 -14.08 20.82 20.99
CA VAL A 153 -12.98 19.86 20.89
C VAL A 153 -11.64 20.55 21.15
N LYS A 154 -10.93 20.10 22.16
CA LYS A 154 -9.61 20.64 22.55
C LYS A 154 -8.46 19.79 22.04
N SER A 155 -8.67 18.48 21.95
CA SER A 155 -7.62 17.56 21.50
C SER A 155 -8.17 16.38 20.72
N ILE A 156 -7.34 15.84 19.82
CA ILE A 156 -7.59 14.61 19.08
C ILE A 156 -6.42 13.67 19.32
N LYS A 157 -6.69 12.44 19.74
CA LYS A 157 -5.70 11.38 19.90
C LYS A 157 -6.08 10.20 19.00
N MET A 158 -5.14 9.69 18.24
CA MET A 158 -5.41 8.63 17.28
C MET A 158 -4.22 7.68 17.12
N THR A 159 -4.51 6.40 16.95
CA THR A 159 -3.54 5.38 16.55
C THR A 159 -3.76 5.05 15.09
N LEU A 160 -2.69 5.03 14.30
CA LEU A 160 -2.70 4.73 12.87
C LEU A 160 -1.72 3.59 12.58
N TYR A 161 -2.18 2.58 11.84
CA TYR A 161 -1.34 1.46 11.43
C TYR A 161 -0.92 1.59 9.97
N ARG A 162 -1.90 1.72 9.07
CA ARG A 162 -1.69 1.94 7.62
C ARG A 162 -2.52 3.11 7.14
N LEU A 163 -1.93 3.89 6.27
CA LEU A 163 -2.57 5.06 5.70
C LEU A 163 -2.77 4.88 4.19
N ALA A 164 -3.94 5.26 3.70
CA ALA A 164 -4.16 5.36 2.27
C ALA A 164 -3.27 6.47 1.68
N LYS A 165 -2.84 6.31 0.44
CA LYS A 165 -2.24 7.40 -0.33
C LYS A 165 -3.25 8.55 -0.36
N ASP A 166 -2.81 9.77 -0.08
CA ASP A 166 -3.72 10.94 0.02
C ASP A 166 -4.78 10.85 1.15
N SER A 167 -4.40 10.28 2.28
CA SER A 167 -5.30 10.01 3.39
C SER A 167 -6.16 11.22 3.81
N LYS A 168 -7.49 11.06 3.71
CA LYS A 168 -8.47 12.04 4.23
C LYS A 168 -8.34 12.21 5.75
N VAL A 169 -7.92 11.17 6.48
CA VAL A 169 -7.69 11.19 7.93
C VAL A 169 -6.54 12.15 8.25
N VAL A 170 -5.40 11.99 7.59
CA VAL A 170 -4.23 12.86 7.79
C VAL A 170 -4.58 14.32 7.48
N LYS A 171 -5.29 14.56 6.37
CA LYS A 171 -5.74 15.91 5.99
C LYS A 171 -6.62 16.56 7.08
N ALA A 172 -7.53 15.76 7.68
CA ALA A 172 -8.38 16.25 8.77
C ALA A 172 -7.59 16.53 10.05
N LEU A 173 -6.60 15.70 10.39
CA LEU A 173 -5.73 15.90 11.55
C LEU A 173 -4.83 17.13 11.39
N ILE A 174 -4.29 17.36 10.19
CA ILE A 174 -3.51 18.57 9.86
C ILE A 174 -4.41 19.82 10.00
N ALA A 175 -5.64 19.76 9.49
CA ALA A 175 -6.60 20.87 9.63
C ALA A 175 -6.91 21.13 11.11
N ALA A 176 -7.08 20.09 11.92
CA ALA A 176 -7.30 20.23 13.37
C ALA A 176 -6.12 20.94 14.07
N ALA A 177 -4.88 20.50 13.76
CA ALA A 177 -3.68 21.12 14.32
C ALA A 177 -3.56 22.60 13.92
N ARG A 178 -3.82 22.92 12.64
CA ARG A 178 -3.84 24.31 12.14
C ARG A 178 -4.92 25.18 12.81
N ASN A 179 -6.02 24.57 13.24
CA ASN A 179 -7.09 25.24 13.99
C ASN A 179 -6.81 25.25 15.51
N GLY A 180 -5.57 25.02 15.94
CA GLY A 180 -5.14 25.13 17.33
C GLY A 180 -5.55 23.95 18.23
N LYS A 181 -5.96 22.80 17.66
CA LYS A 181 -6.24 21.60 18.44
C LYS A 181 -4.95 20.90 18.84
N LYS A 182 -4.90 20.30 20.03
CA LYS A 182 -3.80 19.39 20.40
C LYS A 182 -4.01 18.05 19.70
N VAL A 183 -3.20 17.76 18.69
CA VAL A 183 -3.26 16.49 17.93
C VAL A 183 -2.10 15.59 18.36
N THR A 184 -2.43 14.38 18.80
CA THR A 184 -1.45 13.33 19.16
C THR A 184 -1.74 12.10 18.31
N VAL A 185 -0.75 11.65 17.53
CA VAL A 185 -0.86 10.48 16.66
C VAL A 185 0.22 9.48 17.03
N ILE A 186 -0.18 8.22 17.21
CA ILE A 186 0.72 7.07 17.32
C ILE A 186 0.70 6.33 16.00
N ILE A 187 1.87 6.15 15.39
CA ILE A 187 2.01 5.47 14.10
C ILE A 187 2.90 4.25 14.27
N GLU A 188 2.48 3.11 13.70
CA GLU A 188 3.31 1.91 13.59
C GLU A 188 4.33 2.10 12.45
N LEU A 189 5.59 2.26 12.80
CA LEU A 189 6.66 2.50 11.82
C LEU A 189 7.03 1.24 11.03
N LEU A 190 6.83 0.05 11.63
CA LEU A 190 7.16 -1.23 11.02
C LEU A 190 5.95 -1.91 10.33
N ALA A 191 4.93 -1.11 9.97
CA ALA A 191 3.83 -1.63 9.17
C ALA A 191 4.36 -2.16 7.83
N ARG A 192 4.43 -3.48 7.68
CA ARG A 192 5.11 -4.16 6.56
C ARG A 192 4.64 -3.63 5.21
N PHE A 193 5.58 -3.20 4.37
CA PHE A 193 5.44 -2.55 3.07
C PHE A 193 4.94 -1.10 3.08
N ASP A 194 4.56 -0.55 4.23
CA ASP A 194 4.12 0.84 4.37
C ASP A 194 5.10 1.70 5.19
N GLU A 195 6.26 1.14 5.54
CA GLU A 195 7.27 1.81 6.38
C GLU A 195 7.69 3.16 5.80
N ALA A 196 7.90 3.21 4.48
CA ALA A 196 8.31 4.46 3.81
C ALA A 196 7.22 5.55 3.81
N SER A 197 5.95 5.15 3.90
CA SER A 197 4.83 6.10 3.96
C SER A 197 4.48 6.54 5.38
N ASN A 198 4.93 5.77 6.39
CA ASN A 198 4.69 6.06 7.80
C ASN A 198 5.82 6.87 8.45
N ILE A 199 6.98 6.99 7.77
CA ILE A 199 8.10 7.87 8.14
C ILE A 199 7.86 9.30 7.64
#